data_94c1c8515aa8fb168d23cf04e749a406
#
_entry.id   94c1c8515aa8fb168d23cf04e749a406
#
_cell.length_a   1.000
_cell.length_b   1.000
_cell.length_c   1.000
_cell.angle_alpha   90.00
_cell.angle_beta   90.00
_cell.angle_gamma   90.00
#
_symmetry.space_group_name_H-M   'P 1'
#
loop_
_entity.id
_entity.type
_entity.pdbx_description
1 polymer ?
#
loop_
_entity_poly.entity_id
_entity_poly.type
_entity_poly.pdbx_seq_one_letter_code
_entity_poly.pdbx_strand_id
1 'polypeptide(L)'
;LQKSINRLSSGSKIVHPNDDAGGLAVSMKLESAVTRLQGAEKNIQNGMSFLEVQDGVLANSSKIMSRMIELKGLSQDVLKNSSDNDNYNREFKNLQVQLFEMSNLTFNGVSMFANFANDGTEAEFSDMSQDLLKDNTLSINVSSDGSTGPKVSINKALLLSALSVDTRVATIGAAVTHSDGVLTTGTGVGKITFASETYSAGINLEDISVGVFTQALENLATLRADNGGTMSRLQYASDNATMQAKNFAAANGRIVDVDIAAESTSLAKYQILSQASASMIAQANSSMDIALMLLR
;
A
#
# COMPACT_ATOMS: atom_id res chain seq x y z
N LEU A 1 -34.01 -33.14 20.69
CA LEU A 1 -34.26 -33.41 19.27
C LEU A 1 -34.29 -32.10 18.47
N GLN A 2 -35.12 -31.10 18.85
CA GLN A 2 -35.23 -29.81 18.15
C GLN A 2 -33.91 -29.06 18.09
N LYS A 3 -33.11 -29.06 19.17
CA LYS A 3 -31.79 -28.43 19.23
C LYS A 3 -30.82 -29.06 18.24
N SER A 4 -30.78 -30.39 18.10
CA SER A 4 -29.93 -31.07 17.13
C SER A 4 -30.35 -30.79 15.69
N ILE A 5 -31.64 -30.69 15.42
CA ILE A 5 -32.17 -30.30 14.10
C ILE A 5 -31.72 -28.87 13.76
N ASN A 6 -31.86 -27.92 14.68
CA ASN A 6 -31.44 -26.53 14.46
C ASN A 6 -29.93 -26.42 14.20
N ARG A 7 -29.11 -27.16 14.95
CA ARG A 7 -27.64 -27.19 14.76
C ARG A 7 -27.23 -27.78 13.42
N LEU A 8 -27.86 -28.90 13.04
CA LEU A 8 -27.58 -29.52 11.73
C LEU A 8 -28.07 -28.67 10.57
N SER A 9 -29.19 -27.97 10.72
CA SER A 9 -29.74 -27.09 9.69
C SER A 9 -28.90 -25.82 9.51
N SER A 10 -28.39 -25.25 10.62
CA SER A 10 -27.55 -24.04 10.59
C SER A 10 -26.07 -24.32 10.31
N GLY A 11 -25.60 -25.55 10.51
CA GLY A 11 -24.18 -25.91 10.51
C GLY A 11 -23.41 -25.36 11.71
N SER A 12 -24.10 -24.73 12.66
CA SER A 12 -23.53 -24.07 13.82
C SER A 12 -23.84 -24.78 15.13
N LYS A 13 -22.84 -24.93 15.99
CA LYS A 13 -22.98 -25.45 17.35
C LYS A 13 -23.72 -24.48 18.26
N ILE A 14 -23.53 -23.16 18.04
CA ILE A 14 -24.14 -22.06 18.80
C ILE A 14 -25.21 -21.43 17.90
N VAL A 15 -26.48 -21.78 18.11
CA VAL A 15 -27.59 -21.25 17.32
C VAL A 15 -28.27 -20.08 18.06
N HIS A 16 -28.34 -20.15 19.39
CA HIS A 16 -28.95 -19.13 20.22
C HIS A 16 -28.00 -18.65 21.31
N PRO A 17 -28.09 -17.38 21.75
CA PRO A 17 -27.22 -16.84 22.80
C PRO A 17 -27.20 -17.62 24.11
N ASN A 18 -28.27 -18.34 24.41
CA ASN A 18 -28.40 -19.18 25.61
C ASN A 18 -27.67 -20.54 25.46
N ASP A 19 -27.21 -20.90 24.26
CA ASP A 19 -26.46 -22.15 24.08
C ASP A 19 -25.03 -22.03 24.62
N ASP A 20 -24.38 -20.90 24.35
CA ASP A 20 -23.06 -20.53 24.87
C ASP A 20 -22.82 -19.01 24.63
N ALA A 21 -23.15 -18.21 25.65
CA ALA A 21 -22.99 -16.75 25.56
C ALA A 21 -21.52 -16.31 25.48
N GLY A 22 -20.62 -17.07 26.14
CA GLY A 22 -19.17 -16.79 26.11
C GLY A 22 -18.56 -17.09 24.74
N GLY A 23 -18.85 -18.28 24.21
CA GLY A 23 -18.43 -18.70 22.89
C GLY A 23 -18.93 -17.77 21.77
N LEU A 24 -20.23 -17.36 21.88
CA LEU A 24 -20.81 -16.41 20.92
C LEU A 24 -20.10 -15.05 20.96
N ALA A 25 -19.80 -14.51 22.14
CA ALA A 25 -19.13 -13.24 22.27
C ALA A 25 -17.71 -13.29 21.69
N VAL A 26 -16.97 -14.39 21.88
CA VAL A 26 -15.65 -14.59 21.28
C VAL A 26 -15.74 -14.74 19.76
N SER A 27 -16.71 -15.53 19.28
CA SER A 27 -16.98 -15.71 17.84
C SER A 27 -17.24 -14.38 17.14
N MET A 28 -18.15 -13.55 17.68
CA MET A 28 -18.43 -12.21 17.11
C MET A 28 -17.18 -11.30 17.07
N LYS A 29 -16.32 -11.38 18.10
CA LYS A 29 -15.05 -10.62 18.10
C LYS A 29 -14.10 -11.13 17.00
N LEU A 30 -13.96 -12.44 16.85
CA LEU A 30 -13.12 -13.04 15.82
C LEU A 30 -13.62 -12.73 14.41
N GLU A 31 -14.92 -12.84 14.17
CA GLU A 31 -15.55 -12.52 12.89
C GLU A 31 -15.36 -11.03 12.54
N SER A 32 -15.57 -10.13 13.50
CA SER A 32 -15.28 -8.71 13.34
C SER A 32 -13.80 -8.46 13.06
N ALA A 33 -12.87 -9.19 13.69
CA ALA A 33 -11.44 -9.06 13.43
C ALA A 33 -11.07 -9.56 12.02
N VAL A 34 -11.67 -10.67 11.56
CA VAL A 34 -11.50 -11.18 10.19
C VAL A 34 -11.97 -10.16 9.17
N THR A 35 -13.14 -9.57 9.36
CA THR A 35 -13.70 -8.54 8.46
C THR A 35 -12.78 -7.32 8.39
N ARG A 36 -12.24 -6.87 9.54
CA ARG A 36 -11.29 -5.75 9.58
C ARG A 36 -9.96 -6.07 8.89
N LEU A 37 -9.45 -7.30 9.05
CA LEU A 37 -8.23 -7.74 8.34
C LEU A 37 -8.44 -7.80 6.83
N GLN A 38 -9.59 -8.24 6.35
CA GLN A 38 -9.94 -8.21 4.92
C GLN A 38 -10.01 -6.76 4.39
N GLY A 39 -10.52 -5.83 5.20
CA GLY A 39 -10.46 -4.41 4.89
C GLY A 39 -9.04 -3.87 4.83
N ALA A 40 -8.19 -4.26 5.79
CA ALA A 40 -6.78 -3.89 5.81
C ALA A 40 -6.02 -4.44 4.59
N GLU A 41 -6.29 -5.69 4.19
CA GLU A 41 -5.72 -6.30 2.98
C GLU A 41 -6.04 -5.49 1.72
N LYS A 42 -7.30 -5.05 1.56
CA LYS A 42 -7.68 -4.17 0.43
C LYS A 42 -6.95 -2.83 0.47
N ASN A 43 -6.77 -2.25 1.66
CA ASN A 43 -6.02 -1.01 1.82
C ASN A 43 -4.54 -1.19 1.45
N ILE A 44 -3.94 -2.33 1.80
CA ILE A 44 -2.57 -2.67 1.42
C ILE A 44 -2.45 -2.81 -0.11
N GLN A 45 -3.40 -3.50 -0.76
CA GLN A 45 -3.43 -3.64 -2.22
C GLN A 45 -3.54 -2.28 -2.93
N ASN A 46 -4.38 -1.38 -2.42
CA ASN A 46 -4.47 -0.01 -2.93
C ASN A 46 -3.13 0.76 -2.76
N GLY A 47 -2.47 0.57 -1.63
CA GLY A 47 -1.15 1.15 -1.39
C GLY A 47 -0.06 0.59 -2.31
N MET A 48 -0.09 -0.70 -2.60
CA MET A 48 0.81 -1.32 -3.58
C MET A 48 0.57 -0.75 -4.97
N SER A 49 -0.68 -0.62 -5.40
CA SER A 49 -1.02 -0.01 -6.69
C SER A 49 -0.57 1.45 -6.79
N PHE A 50 -0.68 2.21 -5.70
CA PHE A 50 -0.13 3.57 -5.64
C PHE A 50 1.38 3.59 -5.89
N LEU A 51 2.13 2.71 -5.21
CA LEU A 51 3.59 2.62 -5.38
C LEU A 51 4.02 2.11 -6.75
N GLU A 52 3.26 1.18 -7.35
CA GLU A 52 3.50 0.69 -8.72
C GLU A 52 3.38 1.82 -9.74
N VAL A 53 2.33 2.64 -9.64
CA VAL A 53 2.15 3.80 -10.51
C VAL A 53 3.25 4.82 -10.27
N GLN A 54 3.62 5.08 -9.01
CA GLN A 54 4.71 5.99 -8.65
C GLN A 54 6.06 5.50 -9.25
N ASP A 55 6.39 4.20 -9.15
CA ASP A 55 7.59 3.64 -9.76
C ASP A 55 7.57 3.75 -11.29
N GLY A 56 6.41 3.55 -11.90
CA GLY A 56 6.23 3.76 -13.34
C GLY A 56 6.57 5.18 -13.79
N VAL A 57 6.16 6.19 -13.02
CA VAL A 57 6.51 7.59 -13.28
C VAL A 57 8.01 7.83 -13.07
N LEU A 58 8.60 7.32 -11.99
CA LEU A 58 10.04 7.42 -11.72
C LEU A 58 10.88 6.73 -12.81
N ALA A 59 10.42 5.58 -13.32
CA ALA A 59 11.08 4.89 -14.44
C ALA A 59 11.02 5.71 -15.72
N ASN A 60 9.90 6.37 -16.02
CA ASN A 60 9.77 7.26 -17.17
C ASN A 60 10.65 8.53 -17.00
N SER A 61 10.72 9.11 -15.80
CA SER A 61 11.62 10.21 -15.50
C SER A 61 13.08 9.83 -15.74
N SER A 62 13.48 8.62 -15.36
CA SER A 62 14.83 8.11 -15.64
C SER A 62 15.13 7.98 -17.15
N LYS A 63 14.12 7.57 -17.95
CA LYS A 63 14.26 7.51 -19.43
C LYS A 63 14.40 8.91 -20.03
N ILE A 64 13.63 9.88 -19.54
CA ILE A 64 13.74 11.28 -19.96
C ILE A 64 15.14 11.82 -19.63
N MET A 65 15.64 11.57 -18.42
CA MET A 65 17.00 11.95 -18.03
C MET A 65 18.07 11.31 -18.93
N SER A 66 17.92 10.03 -19.28
CA SER A 66 18.81 9.36 -20.23
C SER A 66 18.78 10.01 -21.60
N ARG A 67 17.61 10.41 -22.10
CA ARG A 67 17.50 11.17 -23.35
C ARG A 67 18.16 12.55 -23.27
N MET A 68 18.01 13.24 -22.13
CA MET A 68 18.70 14.51 -21.89
C MET A 68 20.24 14.37 -21.93
N ILE A 69 20.77 13.28 -21.37
CA ILE A 69 22.21 12.96 -21.43
C ILE A 69 22.65 12.72 -22.88
N GLU A 70 21.86 11.99 -23.66
CA GLU A 70 22.12 11.76 -25.07
C GLU A 70 22.16 13.07 -25.85
N LEU A 71 21.20 13.96 -25.64
CA LEU A 71 21.17 15.30 -26.24
C LEU A 71 22.45 16.11 -25.89
N LYS A 72 22.90 16.01 -24.62
CA LYS A 72 24.14 16.63 -24.19
C LYS A 72 25.35 16.07 -24.93
N GLY A 73 25.42 14.76 -25.11
CA GLY A 73 26.49 14.12 -25.91
C GLY A 73 26.47 14.58 -27.37
N LEU A 74 25.26 14.67 -27.96
CA LEU A 74 25.12 15.14 -29.37
C LEU A 74 25.50 16.61 -29.55
N SER A 75 25.21 17.46 -28.54
CA SER A 75 25.54 18.88 -28.57
C SER A 75 27.04 19.17 -28.45
N GLN A 76 27.83 18.19 -27.98
CA GLN A 76 29.29 18.32 -27.84
C GLN A 76 30.06 17.90 -29.10
N ASP A 77 29.37 17.47 -30.16
CA ASP A 77 30.00 17.09 -31.43
C ASP A 77 30.53 18.32 -32.14
N VAL A 78 31.83 18.30 -32.44
CA VAL A 78 32.56 19.41 -33.11
C VAL A 78 32.06 19.70 -34.54
N LEU A 79 31.33 18.77 -35.14
CA LEU A 79 30.77 18.93 -36.49
C LEU A 79 29.38 19.59 -36.51
N LYS A 80 28.83 19.90 -35.35
CA LYS A 80 27.52 20.56 -35.21
C LYS A 80 27.67 22.08 -35.23
N ASN A 81 26.71 22.72 -35.89
CA ASN A 81 26.61 24.16 -35.90
C ASN A 81 25.69 24.69 -34.77
N SER A 82 25.65 26.00 -34.58
CA SER A 82 24.82 26.63 -33.55
C SER A 82 23.33 26.33 -33.73
N SER A 83 22.85 26.25 -34.97
CA SER A 83 21.45 25.94 -35.27
C SER A 83 21.08 24.50 -34.88
N ASP A 84 21.99 23.55 -35.02
CA ASP A 84 21.82 22.17 -34.57
C ASP A 84 21.75 22.11 -33.04
N ASN A 85 22.61 22.81 -32.35
CA ASN A 85 22.63 22.91 -30.90
C ASN A 85 21.36 23.60 -30.37
N ASP A 86 20.85 24.63 -31.04
CA ASP A 86 19.56 25.25 -30.71
C ASP A 86 18.41 24.26 -30.80
N ASN A 87 18.42 23.36 -31.78
CA ASN A 87 17.40 22.33 -31.91
C ASN A 87 17.46 21.32 -30.76
N TYR A 88 18.65 20.86 -30.38
CA TYR A 88 18.85 20.00 -29.21
C TYR A 88 18.41 20.69 -27.92
N ASN A 89 18.72 21.97 -27.76
CA ASN A 89 18.32 22.77 -26.60
C ASN A 89 16.80 22.95 -26.52
N ARG A 90 16.10 23.06 -27.66
CA ARG A 90 14.63 23.11 -27.70
C ARG A 90 14.02 21.78 -27.20
N GLU A 91 14.53 20.64 -27.69
CA GLU A 91 14.08 19.33 -27.22
C GLU A 91 14.35 19.19 -25.71
N PHE A 92 15.54 19.57 -25.26
CA PHE A 92 15.94 19.51 -23.87
C PHE A 92 15.02 20.32 -22.96
N LYS A 93 14.64 21.55 -23.32
CA LYS A 93 13.70 22.38 -22.56
C LYS A 93 12.29 21.79 -22.53
N ASN A 94 11.82 21.20 -23.61
CA ASN A 94 10.54 20.51 -23.61
C ASN A 94 10.54 19.30 -22.67
N LEU A 95 11.64 18.55 -22.58
CA LEU A 95 11.80 17.45 -21.64
C LEU A 95 11.83 17.93 -20.18
N GLN A 96 12.36 19.12 -19.90
CA GLN A 96 12.30 19.74 -18.55
C GLN A 96 10.85 20.03 -18.13
N VAL A 97 10.03 20.59 -19.04
CA VAL A 97 8.61 20.84 -18.78
C VAL A 97 7.88 19.52 -18.54
N GLN A 98 8.18 18.48 -19.33
CA GLN A 98 7.59 17.17 -19.14
C GLN A 98 7.92 16.57 -17.77
N LEU A 99 9.15 16.72 -17.28
CA LEU A 99 9.53 16.27 -15.92
C LEU A 99 8.77 17.01 -14.82
N PHE A 100 8.53 18.31 -15.01
CA PHE A 100 7.72 19.09 -14.06
C PHE A 100 6.25 18.63 -14.07
N GLU A 101 5.65 18.42 -15.23
CA GLU A 101 4.30 17.91 -15.35
C GLU A 101 4.15 16.54 -14.67
N MET A 102 5.15 15.66 -14.83
CA MET A 102 5.16 14.35 -14.17
C MET A 102 5.20 14.45 -12.64
N SER A 103 5.84 15.47 -12.09
CA SER A 103 5.88 15.68 -10.64
C SER A 103 4.54 16.09 -10.03
N ASN A 104 3.62 16.61 -10.84
CA ASN A 104 2.28 17.01 -10.42
C ASN A 104 1.21 15.94 -10.60
N LEU A 105 1.60 14.72 -11.02
CA LEU A 105 0.67 13.63 -11.20
C LEU A 105 0.05 13.18 -9.88
N THR A 106 -1.24 12.85 -9.93
CA THR A 106 -2.01 12.37 -8.78
C THR A 106 -2.58 10.98 -9.03
N PHE A 107 -2.69 10.20 -7.97
CA PHE A 107 -3.38 8.92 -7.96
C PHE A 107 -4.66 9.06 -7.14
N ASN A 108 -5.81 8.95 -7.78
CA ASN A 108 -7.12 9.14 -7.14
C ASN A 108 -7.23 10.44 -6.32
N GLY A 109 -6.69 11.53 -6.86
CA GLY A 109 -6.70 12.86 -6.22
C GLY A 109 -5.65 13.06 -5.12
N VAL A 110 -4.84 12.04 -4.81
CA VAL A 110 -3.72 12.13 -3.87
C VAL A 110 -2.44 12.35 -4.68
N SER A 111 -1.66 13.38 -4.34
CA SER A 111 -0.36 13.62 -4.98
C SER A 111 0.58 12.45 -4.71
N MET A 112 1.20 11.93 -5.77
CA MET A 112 2.20 10.86 -5.69
C MET A 112 3.56 11.37 -5.27
N PHE A 113 3.83 12.65 -5.51
CA PHE A 113 5.11 13.28 -5.23
C PHE A 113 4.93 14.37 -4.18
N ALA A 114 5.93 14.54 -3.33
CA ALA A 114 5.95 15.62 -2.38
C ALA A 114 6.36 16.92 -3.08
N ASN A 115 5.66 17.99 -2.75
CA ASN A 115 6.06 19.33 -3.19
C ASN A 115 7.22 19.82 -2.30
N PHE A 116 7.96 20.81 -2.81
CA PHE A 116 8.97 21.52 -2.03
C PHE A 116 8.42 22.04 -0.70
N ALA A 117 9.34 22.26 0.24
CA ALA A 117 9.00 22.83 1.53
C ALA A 117 8.23 24.16 1.41
N ASN A 118 7.15 24.35 2.22
CA ASN A 118 6.28 25.54 2.19
C ASN A 118 6.94 26.84 2.66
N ASP A 119 8.19 26.81 3.11
CA ASP A 119 8.97 27.96 3.56
C ASP A 119 9.80 28.62 2.44
N GLY A 120 9.63 28.16 1.19
CA GLY A 120 10.38 28.67 0.04
C GLY A 120 11.82 28.15 -0.01
N THR A 121 12.24 27.32 0.94
CA THR A 121 13.51 26.59 0.87
C THR A 121 13.29 25.28 0.16
N GLU A 122 14.05 25.04 -0.90
CA GLU A 122 14.02 23.76 -1.62
C GLU A 122 14.59 22.69 -0.69
N ALA A 123 13.83 21.62 -0.46
CA ALA A 123 14.31 20.45 0.26
C ALA A 123 15.49 19.84 -0.50
N GLU A 124 16.65 19.77 0.14
CA GLU A 124 17.79 19.08 -0.45
C GLU A 124 17.53 17.58 -0.42
N PHE A 125 17.78 16.89 -1.52
CA PHE A 125 17.58 15.45 -1.63
C PHE A 125 18.38 14.65 -0.57
N SER A 126 19.51 15.19 -0.14
CA SER A 126 20.38 14.60 0.88
C SER A 126 20.02 14.95 2.32
N ASP A 127 19.23 16.00 2.53
CA ASP A 127 18.85 16.45 3.88
C ASP A 127 17.46 15.94 4.27
N MET A 128 17.38 14.65 4.60
CA MET A 128 16.16 14.03 5.15
C MET A 128 15.72 14.64 6.49
N SER A 129 16.57 15.44 7.15
CA SER A 129 16.21 16.07 8.43
C SER A 129 15.16 17.17 8.28
N GLN A 130 15.13 17.84 7.14
CA GLN A 130 14.12 18.85 6.81
C GLN A 130 12.76 18.21 6.44
N ASP A 131 12.79 16.99 5.91
CA ASP A 131 11.60 16.24 5.48
C ASP A 131 10.82 15.64 6.66
N LEU A 132 11.47 15.46 7.82
CA LEU A 132 10.83 15.02 9.08
C LEU A 132 9.85 16.04 9.65
N LEU A 133 9.95 17.31 9.27
CA LEU A 133 9.03 18.38 9.69
C LEU A 133 7.75 18.43 8.84
N LYS A 134 7.72 17.74 7.70
CA LYS A 134 6.55 17.65 6.83
C LYS A 134 6.14 16.21 6.70
N ASP A 135 4.91 15.95 7.04
CA ASP A 135 4.30 14.62 6.87
C ASP A 135 4.03 14.35 5.37
N ASN A 136 5.08 13.96 4.66
CA ASN A 136 4.98 13.48 3.28
C ASN A 136 4.62 11.99 3.22
N THR A 137 4.17 11.42 4.32
CA THR A 137 3.83 10.01 4.42
C THR A 137 2.32 9.77 4.34
N LEU A 138 1.95 8.67 3.71
CA LEU A 138 0.59 8.12 3.72
C LEU A 138 0.60 6.88 4.61
N SER A 139 -0.15 6.91 5.70
CA SER A 139 -0.20 5.78 6.64
C SER A 139 -1.29 4.79 6.24
N ILE A 140 -0.91 3.54 5.96
CA ILE A 140 -1.82 2.43 5.68
C ILE A 140 -1.98 1.59 6.93
N ASN A 141 -3.22 1.40 7.39
CA ASN A 141 -3.54 0.48 8.47
C ASN A 141 -3.43 -0.97 7.97
N VAL A 142 -2.60 -1.77 8.64
CA VAL A 142 -2.29 -3.15 8.23
C VAL A 142 -2.77 -4.20 9.24
N SER A 143 -3.55 -3.79 10.24
CA SER A 143 -3.99 -4.65 11.34
C SER A 143 -5.50 -4.60 11.57
N SER A 144 -5.99 -5.54 12.36
CA SER A 144 -7.37 -5.59 12.83
C SER A 144 -7.75 -4.44 13.79
N ASP A 145 -6.76 -3.73 14.35
CA ASP A 145 -6.99 -2.70 15.37
C ASP A 145 -7.23 -1.31 14.76
N GLY A 146 -7.27 -1.22 13.43
CA GLY A 146 -7.54 0.01 12.69
C GLY A 146 -6.51 1.10 12.94
N SER A 147 -6.96 2.30 13.30
CA SER A 147 -6.08 3.46 13.48
C SER A 147 -5.13 3.38 14.68
N THR A 148 -5.42 2.51 15.65
CA THR A 148 -4.58 2.31 16.85
C THR A 148 -3.55 1.19 16.68
N GLY A 149 -3.70 0.36 15.65
CA GLY A 149 -2.81 -0.74 15.34
C GLY A 149 -1.59 -0.36 14.51
N PRO A 150 -0.75 -1.35 14.18
CA PRO A 150 0.39 -1.18 13.29
C PRO A 150 0.00 -0.57 11.96
N LYS A 151 0.84 0.36 11.48
CA LYS A 151 0.69 1.04 10.19
C LYS A 151 1.97 0.89 9.38
N VAL A 152 1.84 0.86 8.07
CA VAL A 152 2.95 1.01 7.15
C VAL A 152 2.84 2.38 6.51
N SER A 153 3.89 3.19 6.67
CA SER A 153 3.99 4.49 6.02
C SER A 153 4.52 4.31 4.60
N ILE A 154 3.85 4.92 3.66
CA ILE A 154 4.28 5.08 2.26
C ILE A 154 4.79 6.50 2.11
N ASN A 155 5.96 6.68 1.53
CA ASN A 155 6.52 7.99 1.25
C ASN A 155 6.03 8.49 -0.12
N LYS A 156 5.60 9.74 -0.17
CA LYS A 156 5.51 10.47 -1.43
C LYS A 156 6.92 10.76 -1.90
N ALA A 157 7.29 10.27 -3.08
CA ALA A 157 8.65 10.46 -3.57
C ALA A 157 8.97 11.94 -3.83
N LEU A 158 10.18 12.36 -3.49
CA LEU A 158 10.67 13.73 -3.68
C LEU A 158 11.25 13.91 -5.09
N LEU A 159 10.41 13.76 -6.13
CA LEU A 159 10.86 13.78 -7.53
C LEU A 159 11.55 15.09 -7.89
N LEU A 160 10.97 16.24 -7.56
CA LEU A 160 11.57 17.55 -7.87
C LEU A 160 12.89 17.75 -7.14
N SER A 161 12.99 17.30 -5.88
CA SER A 161 14.23 17.34 -5.11
C SER A 161 15.32 16.44 -5.71
N ALA A 162 14.95 15.23 -6.17
CA ALA A 162 15.89 14.33 -6.83
C ALA A 162 16.42 14.86 -8.16
N LEU A 163 15.61 15.65 -8.88
CA LEU A 163 15.96 16.33 -10.12
C LEU A 163 16.68 17.67 -9.88
N SER A 164 16.76 18.14 -8.62
CA SER A 164 17.47 19.35 -8.24
C SER A 164 18.81 18.98 -7.62
N VAL A 165 19.90 19.43 -8.23
CA VAL A 165 21.28 19.11 -7.79
C VAL A 165 21.93 20.38 -7.29
N ASP A 166 22.54 20.33 -6.08
CA ASP A 166 23.33 21.43 -5.55
C ASP A 166 24.73 21.41 -6.19
N THR A 167 25.04 22.44 -6.93
CA THR A 167 26.34 22.60 -7.59
C THR A 167 27.48 23.03 -6.66
N ARG A 168 27.15 23.33 -5.39
CA ARG A 168 28.16 23.69 -4.36
C ARG A 168 28.98 22.50 -3.87
N VAL A 169 28.59 21.27 -4.19
CA VAL A 169 29.42 20.08 -3.92
C VAL A 169 30.61 20.09 -4.89
N ALA A 170 31.67 20.70 -4.43
CA ALA A 170 32.91 21.02 -5.19
C ALA A 170 33.68 19.80 -5.75
N THR A 171 33.13 18.60 -5.69
CA THR A 171 33.80 17.36 -6.12
C THR A 171 33.32 16.86 -7.47
N ILE A 172 32.32 17.47 -8.06
CA ILE A 172 31.88 17.14 -9.42
C ILE A 172 32.58 18.10 -10.35
N GLY A 173 33.72 17.69 -10.85
CA GLY A 173 34.70 18.51 -11.58
C GLY A 173 34.25 19.06 -12.91
N ALA A 174 33.28 19.93 -12.92
CA ALA A 174 33.05 20.87 -14.02
C ALA A 174 32.26 22.07 -13.50
N ALA A 175 32.74 23.25 -13.70
CA ALA A 175 32.08 24.49 -13.45
C ALA A 175 30.77 24.56 -14.23
N VAL A 176 29.66 24.73 -13.54
CA VAL A 176 28.38 25.05 -14.16
C VAL A 176 28.31 26.55 -14.29
N THR A 177 28.37 27.06 -15.51
CA THR A 177 28.13 28.46 -15.81
C THR A 177 26.63 28.68 -15.85
N HIS A 178 26.11 29.49 -14.94
CA HIS A 178 24.77 30.03 -15.08
C HIS A 178 24.70 30.97 -16.29
N SER A 179 23.51 31.16 -16.87
CA SER A 179 23.33 31.97 -18.12
C SER A 179 23.79 33.43 -18.03
N ASP A 180 24.18 33.92 -16.84
CA ASP A 180 24.78 35.23 -16.64
C ASP A 180 26.32 35.24 -16.64
N GLY A 181 26.95 34.09 -16.87
CA GLY A 181 28.38 33.98 -17.07
C GLY A 181 29.25 34.15 -15.82
N VAL A 182 28.67 34.20 -14.63
CA VAL A 182 29.39 34.43 -13.39
C VAL A 182 29.41 33.18 -12.53
N LEU A 183 30.53 32.45 -12.58
CA LEU A 183 30.90 31.55 -11.48
C LEU A 183 31.41 32.37 -10.32
N THR A 184 30.55 32.72 -9.38
CA THR A 184 31.00 33.22 -8.11
C THR A 184 31.30 32.03 -7.18
N THR A 185 32.58 31.75 -6.99
CA THR A 185 33.09 31.04 -5.82
C THR A 185 32.73 31.86 -4.59
N GLY A 186 31.59 31.63 -4.01
CA GLY A 186 31.21 32.31 -2.76
C GLY A 186 29.72 32.65 -2.70
N THR A 187 29.00 32.00 -1.82
CA THR A 187 27.71 32.40 -1.21
C THR A 187 26.49 32.63 -2.12
N GLY A 188 26.44 32.13 -3.31
CA GLY A 188 25.27 32.26 -4.21
C GLY A 188 24.76 30.91 -4.66
N VAL A 189 23.56 30.64 -4.32
CA VAL A 189 22.63 29.58 -4.72
C VAL A 189 23.02 28.84 -6.02
N GLY A 190 23.62 27.68 -5.89
CA GLY A 190 23.99 26.83 -7.02
C GLY A 190 23.08 25.63 -7.20
N LYS A 191 21.76 25.78 -7.02
CA LYS A 191 20.83 24.68 -7.31
C LYS A 191 20.40 24.71 -8.76
N ILE A 192 20.59 23.59 -9.45
CA ILE A 192 20.10 23.35 -10.81
C ILE A 192 18.99 22.33 -10.72
N THR A 193 17.82 22.66 -11.26
CA THR A 193 16.72 21.71 -11.38
C THR A 193 16.48 21.34 -12.84
N PHE A 194 16.35 20.02 -13.09
CA PHE A 194 15.98 19.49 -14.40
C PHE A 194 14.49 19.56 -14.68
N ALA A 195 13.67 19.99 -13.74
CA ALA A 195 12.25 20.20 -13.93
C ALA A 195 11.94 21.69 -14.01
N SER A 196 11.24 22.12 -15.04
CA SER A 196 10.85 23.53 -15.22
C SER A 196 9.38 23.67 -15.51
N GLU A 197 8.73 24.59 -14.81
CA GLU A 197 7.30 24.88 -15.02
C GLU A 197 7.02 25.43 -16.42
N THR A 198 7.94 26.20 -16.96
CA THR A 198 7.79 26.83 -18.26
C THR A 198 9.01 26.64 -19.14
N TYR A 199 8.80 26.60 -20.45
CA TYR A 199 9.88 26.50 -21.42
C TYR A 199 10.93 27.63 -21.30
N SER A 200 10.49 28.84 -20.98
CA SER A 200 11.38 30.02 -20.86
C SER A 200 12.25 30.00 -19.60
N ALA A 201 11.79 29.35 -18.52
CA ALA A 201 12.55 29.21 -17.28
C ALA A 201 13.51 28.01 -17.30
N GLY A 202 13.43 27.15 -18.35
CA GLY A 202 14.27 25.98 -18.49
C GLY A 202 15.75 26.36 -18.70
N ILE A 203 16.64 25.58 -18.09
CA ILE A 203 18.08 25.71 -18.20
C ILE A 203 18.52 25.33 -19.62
N ASN A 204 19.59 25.95 -20.13
CA ASN A 204 20.13 25.56 -21.43
C ASN A 204 21.02 24.32 -21.29
N LEU A 205 21.04 23.52 -22.36
CA LEU A 205 21.81 22.29 -22.43
C LEU A 205 23.33 22.55 -22.30
N GLU A 206 23.82 23.74 -22.74
CA GLU A 206 25.21 24.12 -22.67
C GLU A 206 25.70 24.36 -21.24
N ASP A 207 24.83 24.86 -20.37
CA ASP A 207 25.12 25.27 -19.00
C ASP A 207 25.34 24.10 -18.03
N ILE A 208 25.06 22.85 -18.44
CA ILE A 208 25.02 21.69 -17.54
C ILE A 208 26.14 20.70 -17.89
N SER A 209 26.86 20.22 -16.88
CA SER A 209 27.85 19.16 -17.04
C SER A 209 27.21 17.77 -16.99
N VAL A 210 27.85 16.78 -17.62
CA VAL A 210 27.41 15.38 -17.63
C VAL A 210 27.31 14.81 -16.19
N GLY A 211 28.21 15.26 -15.29
CA GLY A 211 28.19 14.80 -13.89
C GLY A 211 26.91 15.15 -13.15
N VAL A 212 26.28 16.29 -13.43
CA VAL A 212 25.01 16.71 -12.82
C VAL A 212 23.86 15.80 -13.26
N PHE A 213 23.83 15.38 -14.52
CA PHE A 213 22.86 14.40 -15.01
C PHE A 213 23.01 13.04 -14.32
N THR A 214 24.28 12.59 -14.14
CA THR A 214 24.55 11.32 -13.46
C THR A 214 24.06 11.35 -12.03
N GLN A 215 24.28 12.45 -11.31
CA GLN A 215 23.80 12.63 -9.94
C GLN A 215 22.26 12.58 -9.86
N ALA A 216 21.57 13.26 -10.79
CA ALA A 216 20.11 13.20 -10.85
C ALA A 216 19.59 11.78 -11.14
N LEU A 217 20.28 11.01 -11.99
CA LEU A 217 19.94 9.60 -12.22
C LEU A 217 20.17 8.73 -10.98
N GLU A 218 21.24 8.95 -10.23
CA GLU A 218 21.51 8.24 -8.97
C GLU A 218 20.43 8.58 -7.94
N ASN A 219 20.02 9.83 -7.84
CA ASN A 219 18.92 10.26 -6.97
C ASN A 219 17.60 9.57 -7.35
N LEU A 220 17.28 9.49 -8.65
CA LEU A 220 16.09 8.77 -9.13
C LEU A 220 16.17 7.26 -8.82
N ALA A 221 17.35 6.66 -8.96
CA ALA A 221 17.57 5.26 -8.62
C ALA A 221 17.34 5.01 -7.12
N THR A 222 17.79 5.93 -6.25
CA THR A 222 17.56 5.87 -4.80
C THR A 222 16.07 5.94 -4.49
N LEU A 223 15.31 6.87 -5.08
CA LEU A 223 13.86 6.94 -4.90
C LEU A 223 13.15 5.64 -5.31
N ARG A 224 13.58 5.03 -6.41
CA ARG A 224 13.04 3.75 -6.86
C ARG A 224 13.40 2.60 -5.91
N ALA A 225 14.60 2.60 -5.35
CA ALA A 225 15.01 1.62 -4.36
C ALA A 225 14.16 1.72 -3.07
N ASP A 226 13.90 2.95 -2.58
CA ASP A 226 13.05 3.21 -1.42
C ASP A 226 11.60 2.78 -1.67
N ASN A 227 11.11 3.06 -2.89
CA ASN A 227 9.78 2.63 -3.32
C ASN A 227 9.68 1.08 -3.31
N GLY A 228 10.66 0.39 -3.91
CA GLY A 228 10.76 -1.06 -3.90
C GLY A 228 10.84 -1.65 -2.49
N GLY A 229 11.60 -1.03 -1.59
CA GLY A 229 11.68 -1.41 -0.18
C GLY A 229 10.32 -1.29 0.53
N THR A 230 9.58 -0.21 0.24
CA THR A 230 8.23 0.00 0.80
C THR A 230 7.21 -0.99 0.24
N MET A 231 7.28 -1.30 -1.06
CA MET A 231 6.46 -2.35 -1.68
C MET A 231 6.70 -3.72 -1.02
N SER A 232 7.96 -4.09 -0.78
CA SER A 232 8.30 -5.33 -0.08
C SER A 232 7.72 -5.36 1.34
N ARG A 233 7.78 -4.25 2.09
CA ARG A 233 7.16 -4.13 3.42
C ARG A 233 5.65 -4.33 3.38
N LEU A 234 4.97 -3.76 2.39
CA LEU A 234 3.53 -3.94 2.19
C LEU A 234 3.19 -5.38 1.83
N GLN A 235 4.00 -6.04 1.00
CA GLN A 235 3.81 -7.46 0.67
C GLN A 235 3.87 -8.34 1.94
N TYR A 236 4.90 -8.17 2.78
CA TYR A 236 4.97 -8.89 4.05
C TYR A 236 3.79 -8.57 4.99
N ALA A 237 3.32 -7.32 4.99
CA ALA A 237 2.15 -6.94 5.77
C ALA A 237 0.87 -7.61 5.25
N SER A 238 0.70 -7.73 3.92
CA SER A 238 -0.40 -8.44 3.27
C SER A 238 -0.40 -9.92 3.64
N ASP A 239 0.76 -10.58 3.52
CA ASP A 239 0.91 -12.00 3.86
C ASP A 239 0.57 -12.26 5.34
N ASN A 240 1.03 -11.38 6.23
CA ASN A 240 0.73 -11.47 7.66
C ASN A 240 -0.77 -11.25 7.94
N ALA A 241 -1.41 -10.24 7.34
CA ALA A 241 -2.83 -9.99 7.49
C ALA A 241 -3.68 -11.18 7.01
N THR A 242 -3.32 -11.75 5.85
CA THR A 242 -3.97 -12.95 5.30
C THR A 242 -3.81 -14.16 6.22
N MET A 243 -2.61 -14.38 6.77
CA MET A 243 -2.35 -15.48 7.72
C MET A 243 -3.16 -15.29 9.00
N GLN A 244 -3.20 -14.08 9.57
CA GLN A 244 -4.00 -13.77 10.76
C GLN A 244 -5.49 -13.96 10.48
N ALA A 245 -6.01 -13.51 9.34
CA ALA A 245 -7.41 -13.70 8.96
C ALA A 245 -7.77 -15.20 8.89
N LYS A 246 -6.93 -16.02 8.27
CA LYS A 246 -7.11 -17.48 8.22
C LYS A 246 -7.10 -18.12 9.62
N ASN A 247 -6.15 -17.71 10.47
CA ASN A 247 -6.05 -18.22 11.84
C ASN A 247 -7.28 -17.84 12.68
N PHE A 248 -7.77 -16.61 12.57
CA PHE A 248 -8.99 -16.19 13.28
C PHE A 248 -10.24 -16.86 12.73
N ALA A 249 -10.34 -17.06 11.42
CA ALA A 249 -11.44 -17.83 10.82
C ALA A 249 -11.43 -19.28 11.29
N ALA A 250 -10.25 -19.93 11.33
CA ALA A 250 -10.11 -21.29 11.84
C ALA A 250 -10.44 -21.40 13.34
N ALA A 251 -10.02 -20.41 14.14
CA ALA A 251 -10.37 -20.32 15.55
C ALA A 251 -11.88 -20.14 15.76
N ASN A 252 -12.51 -19.29 14.92
CA ASN A 252 -13.95 -19.09 14.93
C ASN A 252 -14.70 -20.37 14.58
N GLY A 253 -14.28 -21.10 13.54
CA GLY A 253 -14.86 -22.37 13.14
C GLY A 253 -14.82 -23.42 14.27
N ARG A 254 -13.71 -23.51 15.02
CA ARG A 254 -13.61 -24.41 16.19
C ARG A 254 -14.62 -24.09 17.29
N ILE A 255 -15.06 -22.84 17.41
CA ILE A 255 -16.04 -22.41 18.41
C ILE A 255 -17.47 -22.63 17.90
N VAL A 256 -17.73 -22.28 16.65
CA VAL A 256 -19.08 -22.17 16.10
C VAL A 256 -19.49 -23.37 15.27
N ASP A 257 -18.57 -24.02 14.53
CA ASP A 257 -18.93 -25.07 13.60
C ASP A 257 -19.36 -26.35 14.33
N VAL A 258 -20.39 -26.99 13.81
CA VAL A 258 -20.90 -28.27 14.34
C VAL A 258 -20.17 -29.44 13.67
N ASP A 259 -19.79 -30.44 14.45
CA ASP A 259 -19.42 -31.75 13.94
C ASP A 259 -20.69 -32.49 13.49
N ILE A 260 -20.90 -32.50 12.16
CA ILE A 260 -22.08 -33.10 11.54
C ILE A 260 -22.23 -34.58 11.90
N ALA A 261 -21.09 -35.34 11.98
CA ALA A 261 -21.14 -36.76 12.30
C ALA A 261 -21.59 -37.00 13.75
N ALA A 262 -21.00 -36.25 14.68
CA ALA A 262 -21.39 -36.35 16.11
C ALA A 262 -22.82 -35.88 16.35
N GLU A 263 -23.24 -34.79 15.74
CA GLU A 263 -24.61 -34.26 15.94
C GLU A 263 -25.67 -35.12 15.25
N SER A 264 -25.37 -35.71 14.06
CA SER A 264 -26.26 -36.66 13.39
C SER A 264 -26.48 -37.92 14.24
N THR A 265 -25.41 -38.43 14.87
CA THR A 265 -25.51 -39.57 15.78
C THR A 265 -26.39 -39.21 17.01
N SER A 266 -26.22 -37.99 17.54
CA SER A 266 -27.01 -37.47 18.64
C SER A 266 -28.48 -37.32 18.22
N LEU A 267 -28.74 -36.82 17.02
CA LEU A 267 -30.11 -36.73 16.46
C LEU A 267 -30.78 -38.12 16.35
N ALA A 268 -30.11 -39.09 15.78
CA ALA A 268 -30.62 -40.47 15.66
C ALA A 268 -30.93 -41.08 17.03
N LYS A 269 -30.04 -40.88 18.02
CA LYS A 269 -30.27 -41.31 19.40
C LYS A 269 -31.53 -40.69 19.99
N TYR A 270 -31.73 -39.36 19.83
CA TYR A 270 -32.94 -38.69 20.34
C TYR A 270 -34.21 -39.11 19.61
N GLN A 271 -34.13 -39.42 18.30
CA GLN A 271 -35.27 -39.97 17.56
C GLN A 271 -35.68 -41.35 18.08
N ILE A 272 -34.70 -42.25 18.27
CA ILE A 272 -34.97 -43.58 18.84
C ILE A 272 -35.53 -43.47 20.24
N LEU A 273 -34.97 -42.64 21.10
CA LEU A 273 -35.48 -42.42 22.47
C LEU A 273 -36.89 -41.87 22.46
N SER A 274 -37.23 -40.96 21.57
CA SER A 274 -38.58 -40.41 21.41
C SER A 274 -39.59 -41.48 21.00
N GLN A 275 -39.22 -42.31 20.01
CA GLN A 275 -40.07 -43.43 19.57
C GLN A 275 -40.24 -44.50 20.69
N ALA A 276 -39.13 -44.84 21.34
CA ALA A 276 -39.16 -45.79 22.46
C ALA A 276 -40.05 -45.27 23.64
N SER A 277 -39.91 -43.98 23.99
CA SER A 277 -40.71 -43.34 25.01
C SER A 277 -42.20 -43.33 24.66
N ALA A 278 -42.54 -43.01 23.40
CA ALA A 278 -43.94 -43.08 22.94
C ALA A 278 -44.52 -44.50 23.02
N SER A 279 -43.73 -45.50 22.63
CA SER A 279 -44.13 -46.92 22.73
C SER A 279 -44.31 -47.38 24.19
N MET A 280 -43.41 -46.95 25.08
CA MET A 280 -43.51 -47.27 26.51
C MET A 280 -44.70 -46.60 27.15
N ILE A 281 -45.04 -45.36 26.78
CA ILE A 281 -46.25 -44.69 27.28
C ILE A 281 -47.55 -45.43 26.80
N ALA A 282 -47.53 -45.83 25.51
CA ALA A 282 -48.68 -46.63 25.00
C ALA A 282 -48.83 -47.98 25.75
N GLN A 283 -47.69 -48.68 26.02
CA GLN A 283 -47.73 -49.92 26.82
C GLN A 283 -48.11 -49.68 28.26
N ALA A 284 -47.70 -48.60 28.91
CA ALA A 284 -48.11 -48.25 30.25
C ALA A 284 -49.64 -47.98 30.33
N ASN A 285 -50.16 -47.22 29.35
CA ASN A 285 -51.61 -46.98 29.27
C ASN A 285 -52.42 -48.30 29.08
N SER A 286 -51.96 -49.19 28.22
CA SER A 286 -52.55 -50.52 27.99
C SER A 286 -52.53 -51.39 29.25
N SER A 287 -51.46 -51.33 30.04
CA SER A 287 -51.35 -52.07 31.29
C SER A 287 -52.30 -51.51 32.38
N MET A 288 -52.58 -50.21 32.41
CA MET A 288 -53.55 -49.58 33.27
C MET A 288 -55.01 -49.98 32.90
N ASP A 289 -55.31 -50.04 31.59
CA ASP A 289 -56.64 -50.50 31.11
C ASP A 289 -56.90 -51.96 31.49
N ILE A 290 -55.85 -52.80 31.38
CA ILE A 290 -55.95 -54.22 31.81
C ILE A 290 -56.22 -54.33 33.34
N ALA A 291 -55.52 -53.53 34.16
CA ALA A 291 -55.67 -53.48 35.60
C ALA A 291 -57.09 -53.02 36.00
N LEU A 292 -57.63 -52.01 35.27
CA LEU A 292 -59.02 -51.54 35.44
C LEU A 292 -60.04 -52.61 35.07
N MET A 293 -59.74 -53.40 34.01
CA MET A 293 -60.64 -54.48 33.56
C MET A 293 -60.66 -55.67 34.55
N LEU A 294 -59.58 -55.91 35.28
CA LEU A 294 -59.47 -56.93 36.32
C LEU A 294 -60.16 -56.54 37.64
N LEU A 295 -60.38 -55.24 37.88
CA LEU A 295 -61.06 -54.70 39.06
C LEU A 295 -62.57 -54.50 38.85
N ARG A 296 -63.08 -54.75 37.71
CA ARG A 296 -64.48 -54.64 37.36
C ARG A 296 -65.12 -56.03 37.27
#